data_4491bece49ca8625706c1ec862549c30
#
_entry.id   4491bece49ca8625706c1ec862549c30
#
_cell.length_a   1.000
_cell.length_b   1.000
_cell.length_c   1.000
_cell.angle_alpha   90.00
_cell.angle_beta   90.00
_cell.angle_gamma   90.00
#
_symmetry.space_group_name_H-M   'P 1'
#
loop_
_entity.id
_entity.type
_entity.pdbx_description
1 polymer ?
#
loop_
_entity_poly.entity_id
_entity_poly.type
_entity_poly.pdbx_seq_one_letter_code
_entity_poly.pdbx_strand_id
1 'polypeptide(L)'
;VAYLDTEITSSYEALDNLNAELYFFGEEPIRYSLREDIRGNELAKSPELTANMGLVYTTPIDSGLLTITAELIHRGAFQQRVFNNPIVDQVDACTIYNLTASLELIGDKWGVDLLLLNAGNKDGMNSSMTDVFGVAGTGIEYIPPRQMMLRVSRSF
;
A
#
# COMPACT_ATOMS: atom_id res chain seq x y z
N VAL A 1 -14.82 3.60 -4.39
CA VAL A 1 -14.17 2.79 -5.45
C VAL A 1 -13.69 3.74 -6.52
N ALA A 2 -12.44 3.60 -6.96
CA ALA A 2 -11.88 4.32 -8.09
C ALA A 2 -11.24 3.32 -9.07
N TYR A 3 -11.40 3.58 -10.34
CA TYR A 3 -10.79 2.84 -11.44
C TYR A 3 -9.92 3.82 -12.25
N LEU A 4 -8.70 3.43 -12.56
CA LEU A 4 -7.73 4.23 -13.29
C LEU A 4 -7.00 3.33 -14.29
N ASP A 5 -7.04 3.69 -15.56
CA ASP A 5 -6.26 3.07 -16.62
C ASP A 5 -5.25 4.09 -17.15
N THR A 6 -4.00 3.70 -17.25
CA THR A 6 -2.91 4.60 -17.61
C THR A 6 -1.95 3.95 -18.60
N GLU A 7 -1.56 4.70 -19.63
CA GLU A 7 -0.57 4.28 -20.61
C GLU A 7 0.26 5.48 -21.08
N ILE A 8 1.57 5.30 -21.21
CA ILE A 8 2.47 6.28 -21.82
C ILE A 8 2.41 6.11 -23.33
N THR A 9 1.74 7.04 -24.02
CA THR A 9 1.45 6.94 -25.45
C THR A 9 2.58 7.41 -26.36
N SER A 10 3.47 8.29 -25.85
CA SER A 10 4.60 8.83 -26.60
C SER A 10 5.88 8.06 -26.33
N SER A 11 6.71 7.85 -27.35
CA SER A 11 8.07 7.33 -27.16
C SER A 11 8.90 8.34 -26.38
N TYR A 12 9.47 7.87 -25.27
CA TYR A 12 10.38 8.63 -24.43
C TYR A 12 11.45 7.68 -23.84
N GLU A 13 12.72 8.01 -24.09
CA GLU A 13 13.84 7.26 -23.55
C GLU A 13 14.21 7.77 -22.15
N ALA A 14 13.97 6.97 -21.15
CA ALA A 14 14.36 7.23 -19.76
C ALA A 14 15.59 6.40 -19.35
N LEU A 15 16.41 6.94 -18.44
CA LEU A 15 17.53 6.21 -17.86
C LEU A 15 17.02 5.24 -16.80
N ASP A 16 17.22 3.94 -16.99
CA ASP A 16 16.96 2.94 -15.94
C ASP A 16 18.25 2.61 -15.17
N ASN A 17 18.23 2.86 -13.87
CA ASN A 17 19.36 2.61 -12.98
C ASN A 17 19.73 1.13 -12.87
N LEU A 18 18.77 0.21 -13.04
CA LEU A 18 19.01 -1.22 -13.11
C LEU A 18 19.93 -1.58 -14.29
N ASN A 19 19.69 -0.97 -15.44
CA ASN A 19 20.54 -1.18 -16.61
C ASN A 19 21.94 -0.60 -16.40
N ALA A 20 22.08 0.48 -15.63
CA ALA A 20 23.38 1.05 -15.28
C ALA A 20 24.23 0.07 -14.45
N GLU A 21 23.61 -0.65 -13.52
CA GLU A 21 24.30 -1.65 -12.72
C GLU A 21 24.83 -2.82 -13.55
N LEU A 22 24.01 -3.38 -14.40
CA LEU A 22 24.43 -4.46 -15.30
C LEU A 22 25.61 -4.03 -16.19
N TYR A 23 25.71 -2.72 -16.50
CA TYR A 23 26.82 -2.17 -17.25
C TYR A 23 28.13 -2.09 -16.44
N PHE A 24 28.08 -1.73 -15.16
CA PHE A 24 29.26 -1.50 -14.33
C PHE A 24 29.83 -2.76 -13.67
N PHE A 25 29.01 -3.77 -13.41
CA PHE A 25 29.37 -4.97 -12.65
C PHE A 25 29.36 -6.26 -13.47
N GLY A 26 28.99 -6.19 -14.76
CA GLY A 26 29.07 -7.33 -15.67
C GLY A 26 30.51 -7.64 -16.09
N GLU A 27 30.85 -8.93 -16.23
CA GLU A 27 32.20 -9.39 -16.65
C GLU A 27 32.58 -8.98 -18.10
N GLU A 28 31.61 -8.62 -18.91
CA GLU A 28 31.80 -8.14 -20.27
C GLU A 28 31.23 -6.72 -20.41
N PRO A 29 31.90 -5.82 -21.15
CA PRO A 29 31.35 -4.51 -21.48
C PRO A 29 30.25 -4.67 -22.52
N ILE A 30 29.11 -5.23 -22.09
CA ILE A 30 27.93 -5.32 -22.93
C ILE A 30 27.46 -3.88 -23.12
N ARG A 31 27.36 -3.46 -24.37
CA ARG A 31 26.81 -2.15 -24.74
C ARG A 31 25.30 -2.14 -24.52
N TYR A 32 24.87 -2.20 -23.29
CA TYR A 32 23.46 -1.93 -22.97
C TYR A 32 23.21 -0.46 -23.09
N SER A 33 22.16 -0.10 -23.79
CA SER A 33 21.61 1.22 -23.67
C SER A 33 21.13 1.39 -22.23
N LEU A 34 21.67 2.36 -21.50
CA LEU A 34 21.13 2.74 -20.17
C LEU A 34 19.75 3.36 -20.30
N ARG A 35 19.26 3.51 -21.50
CA ARG A 35 17.96 4.13 -21.81
C ARG A 35 17.00 3.08 -22.30
N GLU A 36 15.81 3.17 -21.79
CA GLU A 36 14.68 2.33 -22.14
C GLU A 36 13.53 3.22 -22.65
N ASP A 37 12.91 2.81 -23.76
CA ASP A 37 11.69 3.46 -24.24
C ASP A 37 10.52 2.99 -23.38
N ILE A 38 9.94 3.91 -22.64
CA ILE A 38 8.84 3.63 -21.72
C ILE A 38 7.44 3.73 -22.38
N ARG A 39 7.37 3.82 -23.70
CA ARG A 39 6.10 3.83 -24.43
C ARG A 39 5.34 2.51 -24.21
N GLY A 40 4.04 2.62 -23.95
CA GLY A 40 3.16 1.50 -23.67
C GLY A 40 3.16 1.08 -22.18
N ASN A 41 4.04 1.65 -21.38
CA ASN A 41 4.10 1.34 -19.96
C ASN A 41 3.02 2.10 -19.17
N GLU A 42 2.61 1.50 -18.05
CA GLU A 42 1.75 2.15 -17.07
C GLU A 42 2.48 3.25 -16.30
N LEU A 43 1.76 4.24 -15.81
CA LEU A 43 2.32 5.22 -14.90
C LEU A 43 2.67 4.60 -13.55
N ALA A 44 3.78 5.07 -12.99
CA ALA A 44 4.20 4.64 -11.65
C ALA A 44 3.14 4.98 -10.60
N LYS A 45 2.96 4.09 -9.62
CA LYS A 45 2.08 4.26 -8.46
C LYS A 45 0.62 4.52 -8.80
N SER A 46 0.16 3.95 -9.90
CA SER A 46 -1.18 4.15 -10.45
C SER A 46 -1.96 2.82 -10.44
N PRO A 47 -2.41 2.33 -9.27
CA PRO A 47 -3.16 1.08 -9.21
C PRO A 47 -4.46 1.19 -10.01
N GLU A 48 -4.75 0.20 -10.84
CA GLU A 48 -5.93 0.16 -11.71
C GLU A 48 -7.24 0.23 -10.91
N LEU A 49 -7.27 -0.43 -9.76
CA LEU A 49 -8.45 -0.46 -8.90
C LEU A 49 -8.10 -0.12 -7.44
N THR A 50 -8.83 0.84 -6.88
CA THR A 50 -8.82 1.10 -5.44
C THR A 50 -10.24 1.11 -4.89
N ALA A 51 -10.44 0.49 -3.73
CA ALA A 51 -11.73 0.47 -3.07
C ALA A 51 -11.57 0.64 -1.56
N ASN A 52 -12.42 1.47 -0.99
CA ASN A 52 -12.60 1.60 0.45
C ASN A 52 -14.08 1.43 0.78
N MET A 53 -14.40 0.50 1.67
CA MET A 53 -15.76 0.20 2.10
C MET A 53 -15.81 0.18 3.62
N GLY A 54 -16.79 0.85 4.20
CA GLY A 54 -17.00 0.91 5.63
C GLY A 54 -18.43 0.51 6.00
N LEU A 55 -18.57 -0.24 7.08
CA LEU A 55 -19.84 -0.56 7.73
C LEU A 55 -19.77 -0.10 9.18
N VAL A 56 -20.76 0.68 9.59
CA VAL A 56 -20.89 1.15 10.97
C VAL A 56 -22.20 0.63 11.53
N TYR A 57 -22.14 -0.06 12.65
CA TYR A 57 -23.30 -0.53 13.39
C TYR A 57 -23.27 0.04 14.80
N THR A 58 -24.33 0.75 15.18
CA THR A 58 -24.46 1.36 16.51
C THR A 58 -25.71 0.86 17.19
N THR A 59 -25.56 0.43 18.45
CA THR A 59 -26.68 -0.07 19.27
C THR A 59 -26.54 0.38 20.71
N PRO A 60 -27.64 0.80 21.35
CA PRO A 60 -27.65 1.01 22.79
C PRO A 60 -27.55 -0.35 23.52
N ILE A 61 -26.78 -0.38 24.60
CA ILE A 61 -26.71 -1.48 25.56
C ILE A 61 -26.92 -0.93 26.97
N ASP A 62 -27.16 -1.79 27.95
CA ASP A 62 -27.46 -1.36 29.33
C ASP A 62 -26.42 -0.41 29.93
N SER A 63 -25.15 -0.61 29.57
CA SER A 63 -24.03 0.19 30.08
C SER A 63 -23.68 1.41 29.23
N GLY A 64 -24.26 1.57 28.03
CA GLY A 64 -23.88 2.66 27.16
C GLY A 64 -24.28 2.50 25.70
N LEU A 65 -23.50 3.11 24.82
CA LEU A 65 -23.64 3.06 23.37
C LEU A 65 -22.48 2.26 22.79
N LEU A 66 -22.77 1.14 22.14
CA LEU A 66 -21.77 0.32 21.44
C LEU A 66 -21.81 0.65 19.95
N THR A 67 -20.65 1.03 19.40
CA THR A 67 -20.44 1.23 17.96
C THR A 67 -19.40 0.24 17.46
N ILE A 68 -19.74 -0.53 16.44
CA ILE A 68 -18.82 -1.44 15.75
C ILE A 68 -18.60 -0.89 14.33
N THR A 69 -17.34 -0.71 13.96
CA THR A 69 -16.95 -0.30 12.61
C THR A 69 -16.12 -1.39 11.98
N ALA A 70 -16.48 -1.81 10.78
CA ALA A 70 -15.69 -2.68 9.93
C ALA A 70 -15.30 -1.93 8.66
N GLU A 71 -14.04 -2.01 8.29
CA GLU A 71 -13.49 -1.35 7.11
C GLU A 71 -12.74 -2.37 6.25
N LEU A 72 -12.95 -2.29 4.94
CA LEU A 72 -12.21 -3.01 3.91
C LEU A 72 -11.48 -1.98 3.05
N ILE A 73 -10.17 -2.14 2.90
CA ILE A 73 -9.32 -1.31 2.05
C ILE A 73 -8.69 -2.23 1.02
N HIS A 74 -8.97 -1.98 -0.25
CA HIS A 74 -8.38 -2.71 -1.38
C HIS A 74 -7.57 -1.77 -2.25
N ARG A 75 -6.36 -2.19 -2.57
CA ARG A 75 -5.49 -1.59 -3.58
C ARG A 75 -5.12 -2.66 -4.61
N GLY A 76 -5.41 -2.40 -5.87
CA GLY A 76 -4.96 -3.21 -7.00
C GLY A 76 -3.44 -3.28 -7.11
N ALA A 77 -2.95 -4.16 -7.94
CA ALA A 77 -1.54 -4.18 -8.30
C ALA A 77 -1.17 -2.87 -9.02
N PHE A 78 0.10 -2.49 -8.96
CA PHE A 78 0.62 -1.32 -9.66
C PHE A 78 2.12 -1.44 -9.89
N GLN A 79 2.63 -0.61 -10.80
CA GLN A 79 4.06 -0.50 -11.05
C GLN A 79 4.68 0.59 -10.17
N GLN A 80 5.80 0.26 -9.51
CA GLN A 80 6.49 1.21 -8.64
C GLN A 80 7.23 2.29 -9.42
N ARG A 81 7.79 1.92 -10.59
CA ARG A 81 8.49 2.82 -11.53
C ARG A 81 7.86 2.75 -12.91
N VAL A 82 8.13 3.73 -13.74
CA VAL A 82 7.62 3.81 -15.13
C VAL A 82 8.24 2.78 -16.08
N PHE A 83 9.28 2.07 -15.66
CA PHE A 83 9.92 1.02 -16.47
C PHE A 83 9.15 -0.29 -16.51
N ASN A 84 8.23 -0.47 -15.56
CA ASN A 84 7.36 -1.65 -15.48
C ASN A 84 8.13 -2.98 -15.49
N ASN A 85 9.31 -3.00 -14.83
CA ASN A 85 10.09 -4.23 -14.72
C ASN A 85 9.33 -5.25 -13.84
N PRO A 86 9.01 -6.46 -14.37
CA PRO A 86 8.14 -7.40 -13.68
C PRO A 86 8.75 -7.99 -12.40
N ILE A 87 10.07 -7.85 -12.20
CA ILE A 87 10.77 -8.41 -11.04
C ILE A 87 10.82 -7.41 -9.89
N VAL A 88 11.11 -6.13 -10.20
CA VAL A 88 11.42 -5.13 -9.17
C VAL A 88 10.39 -4.02 -9.05
N ASP A 89 9.56 -3.80 -10.07
CA ASP A 89 8.61 -2.70 -10.09
C ASP A 89 7.19 -3.12 -9.73
N GLN A 90 6.86 -4.39 -9.88
CA GLN A 90 5.51 -4.86 -9.62
C GLN A 90 5.23 -4.95 -8.12
N VAL A 91 4.19 -4.25 -7.70
CA VAL A 91 3.61 -4.34 -6.36
C VAL A 91 2.26 -5.02 -6.46
N ASP A 92 2.12 -6.16 -5.81
CA ASP A 92 0.91 -6.96 -5.85
C ASP A 92 -0.29 -6.27 -5.21
N ALA A 93 -1.48 -6.66 -5.65
CA ALA A 93 -2.73 -6.22 -5.05
C ALA A 93 -2.83 -6.64 -3.58
N CYS A 94 -3.37 -5.76 -2.76
CA CYS A 94 -3.55 -6.03 -1.34
C CYS A 94 -4.94 -5.61 -0.86
N THR A 95 -5.52 -6.46 0.01
CA THR A 95 -6.76 -6.16 0.72
C THR A 95 -6.54 -6.34 2.21
N ILE A 96 -6.84 -5.31 2.98
CA ILE A 96 -6.79 -5.33 4.45
C ILE A 96 -8.16 -5.07 5.04
N TYR A 97 -8.38 -5.61 6.24
CA TYR A 97 -9.60 -5.43 7.02
C TYR A 97 -9.26 -4.82 8.37
N ASN A 98 -9.99 -3.80 8.76
CA ASN A 98 -9.89 -3.18 10.06
C ASN A 98 -11.22 -3.34 10.81
N LEU A 99 -11.14 -3.53 12.11
CA LEU A 99 -12.31 -3.61 12.99
C LEU A 99 -12.08 -2.68 14.17
N THR A 100 -13.12 -1.93 14.54
CA THR A 100 -13.12 -1.10 15.74
C THR A 100 -14.39 -1.37 16.52
N ALA A 101 -14.29 -1.53 17.83
CA ALA A 101 -15.41 -1.56 18.75
C ALA A 101 -15.23 -0.42 19.75
N SER A 102 -16.19 0.51 19.79
CA SER A 102 -16.21 1.67 20.67
C SER A 102 -17.38 1.59 21.61
N LEU A 103 -17.13 1.71 22.89
CA LEU A 103 -18.16 1.73 23.95
C LEU A 103 -18.08 3.07 24.70
N GLU A 104 -19.17 3.84 24.63
CA GLU A 104 -19.36 5.06 25.42
C GLU A 104 -20.25 4.73 26.60
N LEU A 105 -19.73 4.85 27.83
CA LEU A 105 -20.46 4.52 29.06
C LEU A 105 -21.40 5.66 29.47
N ILE A 106 -22.65 5.33 29.77
CA ILE A 106 -23.65 6.28 30.25
C ILE A 106 -23.31 6.70 31.70
N GLY A 107 -23.28 8.02 31.93
CA GLY A 107 -23.12 8.61 33.27
C GLY A 107 -21.68 8.85 33.71
N ASP A 108 -20.73 8.10 33.24
CA ASP A 108 -19.34 8.14 33.74
C ASP A 108 -18.36 8.90 32.84
N LYS A 109 -18.84 9.38 31.68
CA LYS A 109 -18.01 10.07 30.68
C LYS A 109 -16.75 9.28 30.25
N TRP A 110 -16.77 7.97 30.40
CA TRP A 110 -15.73 7.07 29.96
C TRP A 110 -16.03 6.50 28.57
N GLY A 111 -14.95 6.39 27.77
CA GLY A 111 -14.97 5.71 26.50
C GLY A 111 -13.90 4.61 26.49
N VAL A 112 -14.24 3.47 25.87
CA VAL A 112 -13.34 2.35 25.67
C VAL A 112 -13.39 1.95 24.20
N ASP A 113 -12.23 1.96 23.52
CA ASP A 113 -12.12 1.53 22.13
C ASP A 113 -11.14 0.35 22.02
N LEU A 114 -11.58 -0.65 21.30
CA LEU A 114 -10.74 -1.77 20.85
C LEU A 114 -10.55 -1.65 19.33
N LEU A 115 -9.30 -1.52 18.89
CA LEU A 115 -8.94 -1.43 17.49
C LEU A 115 -8.16 -2.67 17.07
N LEU A 116 -8.58 -3.28 15.98
CA LEU A 116 -7.90 -4.40 15.33
C LEU A 116 -7.58 -3.98 13.90
N LEU A 117 -6.34 -3.59 13.64
CA LEU A 117 -5.85 -3.20 12.33
C LEU A 117 -5.23 -4.40 11.62
N ASN A 118 -5.41 -4.47 10.31
CA ASN A 118 -5.02 -5.62 9.49
C ASN A 118 -5.47 -6.94 10.13
N ALA A 119 -6.77 -7.08 10.40
CA ALA A 119 -7.36 -8.22 11.12
C ALA A 119 -7.03 -9.58 10.48
N GLY A 120 -6.90 -9.61 9.15
CA GLY A 120 -6.48 -10.78 8.37
C GLY A 120 -5.00 -11.14 8.52
N ASN A 121 -4.20 -10.31 9.18
CA ASN A 121 -2.74 -10.41 9.21
C ASN A 121 -2.14 -10.58 7.81
N LYS A 122 -2.67 -9.82 6.85
CA LYS A 122 -2.18 -9.86 5.47
C LYS A 122 -0.77 -9.28 5.44
N ASP A 123 0.16 -10.07 4.97
CA ASP A 123 1.48 -9.61 4.55
C ASP A 123 1.42 -9.14 3.11
N GLY A 124 2.25 -8.19 2.76
CA GLY A 124 2.31 -7.64 1.42
C GLY A 124 3.27 -6.47 1.34
N MET A 125 3.65 -6.15 0.12
CA MET A 125 4.49 -5.00 -0.17
C MET A 125 3.63 -3.74 -0.21
N ASN A 126 4.03 -2.72 0.54
CA ASN A 126 3.42 -1.41 0.47
C ASN A 126 4.04 -0.58 -0.66
N SER A 127 5.35 -0.60 -0.73
CA SER A 127 6.13 0.07 -1.76
C SER A 127 7.50 -0.58 -1.92
N SER A 128 8.17 -0.29 -3.03
CA SER A 128 9.59 -0.58 -3.20
C SER A 128 10.34 0.67 -3.64
N MET A 129 11.63 0.73 -3.38
CA MET A 129 12.49 1.80 -3.85
C MET A 129 13.79 1.19 -4.38
N THR A 130 14.02 1.32 -5.67
CA THR A 130 15.29 0.94 -6.28
C THR A 130 16.27 2.08 -6.14
N ASP A 131 17.50 1.78 -5.75
CA ASP A 131 18.55 2.76 -5.56
C ASP A 131 18.79 3.57 -6.84
N VAL A 132 18.80 4.88 -6.68
CA VAL A 132 19.04 5.83 -7.78
C VAL A 132 20.52 5.96 -8.15
N PHE A 133 21.43 5.40 -7.35
CA PHE A 133 22.89 5.52 -7.53
C PHE A 133 23.52 4.27 -8.14
N GLY A 134 22.74 3.27 -8.52
CA GLY A 134 23.23 2.08 -9.25
C GLY A 134 23.97 1.06 -8.39
N VAL A 135 23.66 0.97 -7.09
CA VAL A 135 24.23 -0.02 -6.16
C VAL A 135 23.35 -1.26 -6.01
N ALA A 136 22.44 -1.50 -6.95
CA ALA A 136 21.58 -2.69 -7.07
C ALA A 136 20.68 -3.01 -5.87
N GLY A 137 20.49 -2.12 -4.96
CA GLY A 137 19.63 -2.34 -3.81
C GLY A 137 18.19 -1.97 -4.11
N THR A 138 17.24 -2.91 -4.04
CA THR A 138 15.82 -2.59 -3.95
C THR A 138 15.36 -2.74 -2.51
N GLY A 139 15.07 -1.62 -1.86
CA GLY A 139 14.42 -1.59 -0.55
C GLY A 139 12.93 -1.89 -0.68
N ILE A 140 12.38 -2.69 0.23
CA ILE A 140 10.97 -3.04 0.27
C ILE A 140 10.37 -2.55 1.57
N GLU A 141 9.26 -1.83 1.48
CA GLU A 141 8.42 -1.48 2.61
C GLU A 141 7.24 -2.45 2.68
N TYR A 142 7.05 -3.09 3.81
CA TYR A 142 5.95 -4.01 4.03
C TYR A 142 4.77 -3.32 4.72
N ILE A 143 3.57 -3.86 4.47
CA ILE A 143 2.37 -3.49 5.21
C ILE A 143 2.55 -3.87 6.68
N PRO A 144 2.17 -2.99 7.64
CA PRO A 144 2.23 -3.35 9.05
C PRO A 144 1.45 -4.63 9.36
N PRO A 145 1.99 -5.54 10.19
CA PRO A 145 1.29 -6.74 10.59
C PRO A 145 0.03 -6.39 11.39
N ARG A 146 -0.78 -7.39 11.72
CA ARG A 146 -1.96 -7.19 12.58
C ARG A 146 -1.56 -6.50 13.89
N GLN A 147 -2.29 -5.44 14.20
CA GLN A 147 -2.12 -4.67 15.42
C GLN A 147 -3.41 -4.64 16.21
N MET A 148 -3.33 -4.78 17.51
CA MET A 148 -4.44 -4.63 18.43
C MET A 148 -4.11 -3.53 19.45
N MET A 149 -5.02 -2.57 19.60
CA MET A 149 -4.88 -1.44 20.50
C MET A 149 -6.13 -1.30 21.36
N LEU A 150 -5.93 -1.01 22.63
CA LEU A 150 -6.99 -0.63 23.57
C LEU A 150 -6.77 0.84 23.96
N ARG A 151 -7.79 1.65 23.77
CA ARG A 151 -7.81 3.04 24.21
C ARG A 151 -8.89 3.22 25.26
N VAL A 152 -8.54 3.86 26.36
CA VAL A 152 -9.48 4.30 27.40
C VAL A 152 -9.43 5.81 27.48
N SER A 153 -10.57 6.46 27.44
CA SER A 153 -10.71 7.91 27.49
C SER A 153 -11.71 8.33 28.56
N ARG A 154 -11.56 9.54 29.07
CA ARG A 154 -12.50 10.15 30.02
C ARG A 154 -12.69 11.63 29.65
N SER A 155 -13.96 12.07 29.57
CA SER A 155 -14.31 13.49 29.43
C SER A 155 -14.52 14.10 30.83
N PHE A 156 -14.11 15.35 31.02
CA PHE A 156 -14.23 16.09 32.27
C PHE A 156 -15.29 17.17 32.16
#